data_c18a8f88187efa1fa34c0ef538c6d36f
#
_entry.id   c18a8f88187efa1fa34c0ef538c6d36f
#
_cell.length_a   1.000
_cell.length_b   1.000
_cell.length_c   1.000
_cell.angle_alpha   90.00
_cell.angle_beta   90.00
_cell.angle_gamma   90.00
#
_symmetry.space_group_name_H-M   'P 1'
#
loop_
_entity.id
_entity.type
_entity.pdbx_description
1 polymer ?
#
loop_
_entity_poly.entity_id
_entity_poly.type
_entity_poly.pdbx_seq_one_letter_code
_entity_poly.pdbx_strand_id
1 'polypeptide(L)'
;GLFILVNFADTKYQSGNTQAQMDSMMNAVNYTYGGSYGSARKYFIDQSSGAYTPTFDVVGPVTLTKQAVYYGENDAEGNDKYPGDMVIEACKLAKSQFGVDFTQYDNDHNGEVDFVYVIYAGKGEADSEETETIWPHNWNIESAIYWGNCTYTADQCKVDGLSINNYACSGELDGRTGDRNGIGTLCHEFGHVLGLPDFYDT
;
A
#
# COMPACT_ATOMS: atom_id res chain seq x y z
N GLY A 1 10.68 -4.97 -2.36
CA GLY A 1 9.75 -3.94 -1.88
C GLY A 1 8.98 -4.39 -0.64
N LEU A 2 8.65 -3.46 0.24
CA LEU A 2 7.94 -3.71 1.49
C LEU A 2 6.44 -3.47 1.31
N PHE A 3 5.63 -4.48 1.63
CA PHE A 3 4.17 -4.45 1.64
C PHE A 3 3.65 -4.66 3.06
N ILE A 4 2.91 -3.70 3.58
CA ILE A 4 2.37 -3.74 4.94
C ILE A 4 0.86 -3.91 4.87
N LEU A 5 0.37 -4.99 5.45
CA LEU A 5 -1.07 -5.23 5.59
C LEU A 5 -1.59 -4.46 6.80
N VAL A 6 -2.72 -3.77 6.65
CA VAL A 6 -3.23 -2.84 7.64
C VAL A 6 -4.69 -3.15 7.99
N ASN A 7 -4.96 -3.36 9.27
CA ASN A 7 -6.29 -3.27 9.85
C ASN A 7 -6.51 -1.87 10.44
N PHE A 8 -7.72 -1.34 10.31
CA PHE A 8 -8.17 -0.19 11.10
C PHE A 8 -8.73 -0.62 12.46
N ALA A 9 -9.02 0.33 13.34
CA ALA A 9 -9.60 0.00 14.64
C ALA A 9 -10.95 -0.72 14.53
N ASP A 10 -11.74 -0.36 13.51
CA ASP A 10 -13.10 -0.85 13.23
C ASP A 10 -13.17 -1.83 12.06
N THR A 11 -12.24 -1.81 11.11
CA THR A 11 -12.25 -2.63 9.89
C THR A 11 -11.07 -3.57 9.87
N LYS A 12 -11.33 -4.86 9.68
CA LYS A 12 -10.31 -5.92 9.69
C LYS A 12 -10.31 -6.67 8.36
N TYR A 13 -9.16 -7.24 8.02
CA TYR A 13 -9.04 -8.19 6.92
C TYR A 13 -10.07 -9.31 7.06
N GLN A 14 -10.66 -9.71 5.95
CA GLN A 14 -11.52 -10.90 5.93
C GLN A 14 -10.71 -12.15 6.32
N SER A 15 -11.34 -13.08 7.05
CA SER A 15 -10.67 -14.27 7.58
C SER A 15 -10.02 -15.15 6.52
N GLY A 16 -10.50 -15.06 5.27
CA GLY A 16 -9.93 -15.73 4.09
C GLY A 16 -8.71 -15.05 3.49
N ASN A 17 -8.37 -13.82 3.89
CA ASN A 17 -7.29 -13.01 3.32
C ASN A 17 -6.11 -12.93 4.29
N THR A 18 -5.49 -14.08 4.57
CA THR A 18 -4.35 -14.18 5.48
C THR A 18 -3.07 -13.59 4.86
N GLN A 19 -2.08 -13.26 5.71
CA GLN A 19 -0.76 -12.83 5.23
C GLN A 19 -0.17 -13.80 4.19
N ALA A 20 -0.27 -15.11 4.42
CA ALA A 20 0.25 -16.11 3.48
C ALA A 20 -0.46 -16.06 2.11
N GLN A 21 -1.74 -15.72 2.09
CA GLN A 21 -2.47 -15.56 0.83
C GLN A 21 -2.15 -14.24 0.13
N MET A 22 -1.92 -13.17 0.88
CA MET A 22 -1.44 -11.91 0.34
C MET A 22 0.00 -12.06 -0.18
N ASP A 23 0.87 -12.76 0.55
CA ASP A 23 2.21 -13.10 0.05
C ASP A 23 2.16 -13.93 -1.24
N SER A 24 1.26 -14.91 -1.31
CA SER A 24 1.05 -15.69 -2.53
C SER A 24 0.60 -14.83 -3.71
N MET A 25 -0.30 -13.85 -3.49
CA MET A 25 -0.72 -12.89 -4.50
C MET A 25 0.46 -12.05 -5.01
N MET A 26 1.39 -11.71 -4.12
CA MET A 26 2.57 -10.91 -4.46
C MET A 26 3.65 -11.72 -5.16
N ASN A 27 3.93 -12.96 -4.73
CA ASN A 27 5.18 -13.66 -5.05
C ASN A 27 5.03 -15.01 -5.75
N ALA A 28 3.87 -15.70 -5.62
CA ALA A 28 3.77 -17.08 -6.09
C ALA A 28 3.80 -17.20 -7.62
N VAL A 29 4.61 -18.11 -8.14
CA VAL A 29 4.77 -18.32 -9.59
C VAL A 29 3.46 -18.74 -10.26
N ASN A 30 2.66 -19.58 -9.57
CA ASN A 30 1.42 -20.17 -10.10
C ASN A 30 0.18 -19.60 -9.40
N TYR A 31 0.14 -18.30 -9.12
CA TYR A 31 -1.03 -17.66 -8.54
C TYR A 31 -2.18 -17.58 -9.56
N THR A 32 -3.38 -18.06 -9.16
CA THR A 32 -4.54 -18.16 -10.05
C THR A 32 -5.85 -17.69 -9.41
N TYR A 33 -5.83 -17.15 -8.20
CA TYR A 33 -7.04 -16.66 -7.55
C TYR A 33 -7.72 -15.57 -8.38
N GLY A 34 -9.06 -15.59 -8.44
CA GLY A 34 -9.83 -14.61 -9.19
C GLY A 34 -9.59 -14.62 -10.71
N GLY A 35 -9.04 -15.73 -11.27
CA GLY A 35 -8.71 -15.83 -12.70
C GLY A 35 -7.37 -15.20 -13.08
N SER A 36 -6.52 -14.85 -12.09
CA SER A 36 -5.18 -14.31 -12.34
C SER A 36 -4.28 -15.30 -13.09
N TYR A 37 -3.47 -14.80 -14.01
CA TYR A 37 -2.45 -15.57 -14.75
C TYR A 37 -1.05 -15.47 -14.09
N GLY A 38 -0.98 -15.26 -12.80
CA GLY A 38 0.24 -15.14 -12.01
C GLY A 38 0.12 -14.09 -10.91
N SER A 39 1.16 -13.98 -10.11
CA SER A 39 1.31 -12.99 -9.05
C SER A 39 1.74 -11.62 -9.61
N ALA A 40 1.75 -10.60 -8.74
CA ALA A 40 2.31 -9.28 -9.07
C ALA A 40 3.77 -9.40 -9.53
N ARG A 41 4.58 -10.20 -8.82
CA ARG A 41 5.97 -10.49 -9.22
C ARG A 41 6.06 -11.06 -10.62
N LYS A 42 5.22 -12.05 -10.93
CA LYS A 42 5.21 -12.66 -12.27
C LYS A 42 4.81 -11.65 -13.35
N TYR A 43 3.82 -10.79 -13.07
CA TYR A 43 3.43 -9.72 -13.99
C TYR A 43 4.63 -8.83 -14.36
N PHE A 44 5.39 -8.33 -13.39
CA PHE A 44 6.53 -7.47 -13.67
C PHE A 44 7.68 -8.19 -14.38
N ILE A 45 7.92 -9.47 -14.06
CA ILE A 45 8.91 -10.29 -14.79
C ILE A 45 8.50 -10.42 -16.26
N ASP A 46 7.25 -10.76 -16.53
CA ASP A 46 6.75 -10.97 -17.89
C ASP A 46 6.74 -9.66 -18.70
N GLN A 47 6.25 -8.55 -18.10
CA GLN A 47 6.19 -7.25 -18.79
C GLN A 47 7.58 -6.68 -19.09
N SER A 48 8.56 -6.95 -18.26
CA SER A 48 9.94 -6.52 -18.47
C SER A 48 10.79 -7.51 -19.30
N SER A 49 10.19 -8.58 -19.80
CA SER A 49 10.93 -9.69 -20.46
C SER A 49 12.08 -10.25 -19.59
N GLY A 50 11.85 -10.29 -18.28
CA GLY A 50 12.81 -10.79 -17.29
C GLY A 50 13.87 -9.79 -16.85
N ALA A 51 13.84 -8.55 -17.35
CA ALA A 51 14.81 -7.53 -16.96
C ALA A 51 14.59 -7.01 -15.52
N TYR A 52 13.36 -7.03 -15.02
CA TYR A 52 13.01 -6.66 -13.66
C TYR A 52 12.41 -7.86 -12.92
N THR A 53 13.08 -8.30 -11.86
CA THR A 53 12.68 -9.47 -11.07
C THR A 53 12.51 -9.09 -9.60
N PRO A 54 11.41 -8.38 -9.26
CA PRO A 54 11.19 -7.90 -7.90
C PRO A 54 10.99 -9.05 -6.91
N THR A 55 11.27 -8.78 -5.63
CA THR A 55 10.80 -9.56 -4.49
C THR A 55 9.99 -8.66 -3.59
N PHE A 56 8.91 -9.19 -3.01
CA PHE A 56 7.99 -8.44 -2.18
C PHE A 56 7.90 -9.07 -0.80
N ASP A 57 8.31 -8.33 0.23
CA ASP A 57 8.16 -8.75 1.62
C ASP A 57 6.79 -8.30 2.12
N VAL A 58 5.96 -9.25 2.54
CA VAL A 58 4.60 -8.98 3.01
C VAL A 58 4.55 -9.19 4.52
N VAL A 59 4.21 -8.14 5.27
CA VAL A 59 4.15 -8.17 6.73
C VAL A 59 2.79 -7.71 7.23
N GLY A 60 2.40 -8.14 8.42
CA GLY A 60 1.15 -7.75 9.04
C GLY A 60 0.11 -8.89 9.09
N PRO A 61 -1.19 -8.55 9.28
CA PRO A 61 -1.68 -7.17 9.39
C PRO A 61 -1.33 -6.53 10.73
N VAL A 62 -0.87 -5.27 10.67
CA VAL A 62 -0.82 -4.38 11.83
C VAL A 62 -2.21 -3.78 12.06
N THR A 63 -2.51 -3.33 13.29
CA THR A 63 -3.79 -2.68 13.58
C THR A 63 -3.54 -1.23 13.98
N LEU A 64 -4.06 -0.31 13.17
CA LEU A 64 -3.99 1.12 13.42
C LEU A 64 -4.90 1.56 14.56
N THR A 65 -4.60 2.71 15.15
CA THR A 65 -5.30 3.21 16.33
C THR A 65 -6.63 3.88 16.03
N LYS A 66 -6.84 4.36 14.80
CA LYS A 66 -8.06 5.06 14.37
C LYS A 66 -8.96 4.18 13.50
N GLN A 67 -10.22 4.60 13.34
CA GLN A 67 -11.17 4.00 12.41
C GLN A 67 -10.81 4.34 10.97
N ALA A 68 -11.29 3.55 10.01
CA ALA A 68 -11.03 3.75 8.59
C ALA A 68 -11.38 5.16 8.12
N VAL A 69 -12.54 5.66 8.54
CA VAL A 69 -13.04 7.01 8.20
C VAL A 69 -12.09 8.14 8.60
N TYR A 70 -11.28 7.98 9.64
CA TYR A 70 -10.29 8.99 10.01
C TYR A 70 -9.26 9.22 8.91
N TYR A 71 -8.84 8.15 8.23
CA TYR A 71 -7.80 8.20 7.21
C TYR A 71 -8.35 8.55 5.83
N GLY A 72 -9.55 8.03 5.48
CA GLY A 72 -10.11 8.07 4.14
C GLY A 72 -11.32 8.98 3.93
N GLU A 73 -11.90 9.60 4.99
CA GLU A 73 -12.99 10.56 4.77
C GLU A 73 -12.53 11.71 3.88
N ASN A 74 -13.30 12.01 2.83
CA ASN A 74 -12.99 13.09 1.93
C ASN A 74 -13.09 14.48 2.60
N ASP A 75 -12.13 15.34 2.28
CA ASP A 75 -12.16 16.76 2.60
C ASP A 75 -13.13 17.54 1.67
N ALA A 76 -13.15 18.87 1.77
CA ALA A 76 -14.02 19.71 0.95
C ALA A 76 -13.67 19.71 -0.54
N GLU A 77 -12.44 19.34 -0.89
CA GLU A 77 -11.91 19.23 -2.24
C GLU A 77 -12.06 17.82 -2.82
N GLY A 78 -12.52 16.85 -2.02
CA GLY A 78 -12.71 15.45 -2.42
C GLY A 78 -11.45 14.60 -2.31
N ASN A 79 -10.47 15.01 -1.50
CA ASN A 79 -9.27 14.23 -1.22
C ASN A 79 -9.36 13.55 0.14
N ASP A 80 -8.74 12.38 0.28
CA ASP A 80 -8.59 11.69 1.56
C ASP A 80 -7.93 12.59 2.62
N LYS A 81 -8.48 12.62 3.84
CA LYS A 81 -7.97 13.51 4.89
C LYS A 81 -6.57 13.17 5.36
N TYR A 82 -6.32 11.91 5.76
CA TYR A 82 -5.05 11.56 6.42
C TYR A 82 -4.44 10.23 5.96
N PRO A 83 -4.35 9.95 4.66
CA PRO A 83 -3.72 8.71 4.18
C PRO A 83 -2.23 8.63 4.56
N GLY A 84 -1.54 9.77 4.67
CA GLY A 84 -0.16 9.84 5.14
C GLY A 84 0.00 9.33 6.58
N ASP A 85 -0.95 9.62 7.47
CA ASP A 85 -0.94 9.11 8.84
C ASP A 85 -1.03 7.59 8.86
N MET A 86 -1.88 6.99 7.99
CA MET A 86 -1.98 5.54 7.84
C MET A 86 -0.63 4.92 7.52
N VAL A 87 0.09 5.47 6.55
CA VAL A 87 1.38 4.94 6.10
C VAL A 87 2.42 5.02 7.21
N ILE A 88 2.55 6.17 7.87
CA ILE A 88 3.56 6.37 8.93
C ILE A 88 3.25 5.48 10.14
N GLU A 89 1.99 5.38 10.56
CA GLU A 89 1.60 4.50 11.66
C GLU A 89 1.86 3.03 11.31
N ALA A 90 1.53 2.61 10.08
CA ALA A 90 1.78 1.26 9.60
C ALA A 90 3.27 0.90 9.64
N CYS A 91 4.17 1.78 9.18
CA CYS A 91 5.61 1.57 9.21
C CYS A 91 6.13 1.42 10.66
N LYS A 92 5.70 2.28 11.58
CA LYS A 92 6.09 2.20 13.00
C LYS A 92 5.61 0.90 13.65
N LEU A 93 4.40 0.47 13.33
CA LEU A 93 3.85 -0.79 13.84
C LEU A 93 4.53 -2.01 13.21
N ALA A 94 4.84 -1.99 11.92
CA ALA A 94 5.60 -3.04 11.26
C ALA A 94 6.99 -3.21 11.92
N LYS A 95 7.67 -2.12 12.22
CA LYS A 95 8.93 -2.14 12.99
C LYS A 95 8.73 -2.74 14.38
N SER A 96 7.77 -2.24 15.15
CA SER A 96 7.62 -2.61 16.56
C SER A 96 7.05 -4.00 16.77
N GLN A 97 6.15 -4.47 15.91
CA GLN A 97 5.43 -5.74 16.06
C GLN A 97 6.07 -6.91 15.29
N PHE A 98 6.66 -6.63 14.14
CA PHE A 98 7.24 -7.65 13.25
C PHE A 98 8.76 -7.55 13.12
N GLY A 99 9.39 -6.53 13.71
CA GLY A 99 10.85 -6.38 13.68
C GLY A 99 11.39 -6.03 12.29
N VAL A 100 10.57 -5.41 11.43
CA VAL A 100 11.01 -5.00 10.09
C VAL A 100 12.23 -4.09 10.21
N ASP A 101 13.29 -4.42 9.49
CA ASP A 101 14.49 -3.61 9.36
C ASP A 101 14.38 -2.75 8.10
N PHE A 102 14.04 -1.48 8.28
CA PHE A 102 13.82 -0.56 7.16
C PHE A 102 15.10 -0.23 6.40
N THR A 103 16.28 -0.47 6.99
CA THR A 103 17.57 -0.24 6.29
C THR A 103 17.78 -1.16 5.08
N GLN A 104 17.03 -2.26 4.98
CA GLN A 104 17.05 -3.17 3.84
C GLN A 104 16.29 -2.63 2.61
N TYR A 105 15.57 -1.51 2.76
CA TYR A 105 14.73 -0.90 1.72
C TYR A 105 15.24 0.49 1.30
N ASP A 106 16.46 0.83 1.63
CA ASP A 106 17.22 2.00 1.16
C ASP A 106 18.38 1.47 0.30
N ASN A 107 18.08 1.09 -0.95
CA ASN A 107 19.06 0.41 -1.81
C ASN A 107 20.11 1.35 -2.38
N ASP A 108 19.79 2.62 -2.55
CA ASP A 108 20.72 3.63 -3.07
C ASP A 108 21.46 4.40 -1.95
N HIS A 109 21.13 4.08 -0.67
CA HIS A 109 21.75 4.66 0.52
C HIS A 109 21.63 6.18 0.61
N ASN A 110 20.49 6.71 0.17
CA ASN A 110 20.22 8.14 0.21
C ASN A 110 19.60 8.62 1.55
N GLY A 111 19.30 7.70 2.47
CA GLY A 111 18.69 7.99 3.77
C GLY A 111 17.15 8.00 3.73
N GLU A 112 16.55 7.51 2.66
CA GLU A 112 15.12 7.38 2.46
C GLU A 112 14.79 5.93 2.10
N VAL A 113 13.67 5.42 2.61
CA VAL A 113 13.13 4.12 2.18
C VAL A 113 12.64 4.27 0.73
N ASP A 114 13.16 3.45 -0.19
CA ASP A 114 12.85 3.54 -1.61
C ASP A 114 11.34 3.60 -1.85
N PHE A 115 10.59 2.74 -1.10
CA PHE A 115 9.15 2.64 -1.28
C PHE A 115 8.47 1.77 -0.22
N VAL A 116 7.26 2.14 0.16
CA VAL A 116 6.36 1.34 1.00
C VAL A 116 5.00 1.19 0.31
N TYR A 117 4.46 -0.03 0.27
CA TYR A 117 3.10 -0.27 -0.16
C TYR A 117 2.21 -0.66 1.02
N VAL A 118 1.07 0.01 1.18
CA VAL A 118 0.07 -0.34 2.20
C VAL A 118 -1.14 -0.99 1.53
N ILE A 119 -1.48 -2.22 1.96
CA ILE A 119 -2.75 -2.82 1.59
C ILE A 119 -3.65 -2.74 2.82
N TYR A 120 -4.68 -1.91 2.75
CA TYR A 120 -5.58 -1.67 3.89
C TYR A 120 -6.81 -2.56 3.83
N ALA A 121 -7.33 -2.96 5.00
CA ALA A 121 -8.53 -3.79 5.14
C ALA A 121 -9.76 -3.09 4.57
N GLY A 122 -10.61 -3.86 3.89
CA GLY A 122 -11.85 -3.36 3.30
C GLY A 122 -11.66 -2.88 1.86
N LYS A 123 -12.64 -2.09 1.42
CA LYS A 123 -12.76 -1.59 0.05
C LYS A 123 -12.03 -0.27 -0.13
N GLY A 124 -11.65 0.05 -1.38
CA GLY A 124 -11.18 1.37 -1.77
C GLY A 124 -12.29 2.21 -2.40
N GLU A 125 -12.19 3.54 -2.36
CA GLU A 125 -13.20 4.46 -2.89
C GLU A 125 -13.37 4.34 -4.40
N ALA A 126 -12.29 4.14 -5.16
CA ALA A 126 -12.28 4.16 -6.61
C ALA A 126 -13.29 3.20 -7.28
N ASP A 127 -13.64 2.11 -6.63
CA ASP A 127 -14.56 1.10 -7.15
C ASP A 127 -15.77 0.82 -6.24
N SER A 128 -15.74 1.27 -4.99
CA SER A 128 -16.89 1.23 -4.06
C SER A 128 -17.76 2.48 -4.13
N GLU A 129 -17.21 3.62 -4.54
CA GLU A 129 -17.81 4.96 -4.47
C GLU A 129 -18.14 5.41 -3.02
N GLU A 130 -17.55 4.77 -2.01
CA GLU A 130 -17.74 5.07 -0.60
C GLU A 130 -16.73 6.15 -0.15
N THR A 131 -17.14 7.41 -0.07
CA THR A 131 -16.28 8.58 0.24
C THR A 131 -15.72 8.62 1.68
N GLU A 132 -15.98 7.60 2.48
CA GLU A 132 -15.41 7.38 3.80
C GLU A 132 -14.25 6.37 3.78
N THR A 133 -13.91 5.87 2.58
CA THR A 133 -12.81 4.92 2.37
C THR A 133 -11.68 5.58 1.57
N ILE A 134 -10.49 5.00 1.63
CA ILE A 134 -9.30 5.58 0.99
C ILE A 134 -9.34 5.32 -0.51
N TRP A 135 -9.05 6.34 -1.32
CA TRP A 135 -8.78 6.19 -2.74
C TRP A 135 -7.43 5.48 -2.95
N PRO A 136 -7.34 4.39 -3.71
CA PRO A 136 -6.06 3.78 -4.08
C PRO A 136 -5.19 4.78 -4.84
N HIS A 137 -3.95 4.99 -4.38
CA HIS A 137 -3.08 6.00 -5.00
C HIS A 137 -1.58 5.73 -4.73
N ASN A 138 -0.75 6.35 -5.54
CA ASN A 138 0.67 6.57 -5.30
C ASN A 138 0.91 8.04 -4.92
N TRP A 139 1.68 8.29 -3.87
CA TRP A 139 1.99 9.64 -3.39
C TRP A 139 3.28 9.69 -2.58
N ASN A 140 3.58 10.83 -1.97
CA ASN A 140 4.71 11.00 -1.07
C ASN A 140 4.33 11.77 0.21
N ILE A 141 5.01 11.44 1.30
CA ILE A 141 4.73 11.99 2.63
C ILE A 141 5.08 13.48 2.73
N GLU A 142 6.13 13.94 2.05
CA GLU A 142 6.49 15.37 2.05
C GLU A 142 5.34 16.22 1.49
N SER A 143 4.77 15.83 0.37
CA SER A 143 3.58 16.49 -0.18
C SER A 143 2.36 16.33 0.70
N ALA A 144 2.15 15.14 1.30
CA ALA A 144 1.05 14.92 2.23
C ALA A 144 1.14 15.85 3.47
N ILE A 145 2.33 16.07 4.01
CA ILE A 145 2.55 17.06 5.08
C ILE A 145 2.24 18.48 4.58
N TYR A 146 2.72 18.84 3.39
CA TYR A 146 2.53 20.18 2.82
C TYR A 146 1.04 20.50 2.60
N TRP A 147 0.26 19.54 2.10
CA TRP A 147 -1.17 19.70 1.84
C TRP A 147 -2.08 19.40 3.03
N GLY A 148 -1.53 18.92 4.15
CA GLY A 148 -2.30 18.62 5.38
C GLY A 148 -2.91 17.23 5.44
N ASN A 149 -2.55 16.34 4.51
CA ASN A 149 -3.00 14.93 4.48
C ASN A 149 -2.11 14.00 5.33
N CYS A 150 -1.14 14.57 6.06
CA CYS A 150 -0.35 13.90 7.08
C CYS A 150 -0.15 14.86 8.25
N THR A 151 -0.50 14.41 9.46
CA THR A 151 -0.38 15.23 10.68
C THR A 151 0.98 15.07 11.39
N TYR A 152 1.78 14.10 10.96
CA TYR A 152 3.14 13.91 11.46
C TYR A 152 4.10 14.97 10.92
N THR A 153 5.09 15.35 11.72
CA THR A 153 6.20 16.17 11.22
C THR A 153 7.20 15.30 10.44
N ALA A 154 8.03 15.90 9.61
CA ALA A 154 9.07 15.18 8.85
C ALA A 154 9.97 14.29 9.73
N ASP A 155 10.35 14.77 10.95
CA ASP A 155 11.13 13.96 11.89
C ASP A 155 10.34 12.78 12.47
N GLN A 156 9.05 12.91 12.62
CA GLN A 156 8.17 11.81 13.06
C GLN A 156 7.91 10.78 11.97
N CYS A 157 8.19 11.11 10.70
CA CYS A 157 8.07 10.21 9.56
C CYS A 157 9.32 9.35 9.32
N LYS A 158 10.24 9.27 10.30
CA LYS A 158 11.42 8.41 10.22
C LYS A 158 11.25 7.12 10.98
N VAL A 159 11.75 6.03 10.37
CA VAL A 159 11.88 4.70 10.98
C VAL A 159 13.30 4.20 10.72
N ASP A 160 13.96 3.65 11.73
CA ASP A 160 15.39 3.24 11.68
C ASP A 160 16.36 4.36 11.22
N GLY A 161 15.98 5.63 11.42
CA GLY A 161 16.76 6.78 10.97
C GLY A 161 16.52 7.18 9.52
N LEU A 162 15.77 6.39 8.76
CA LEU A 162 15.42 6.64 7.35
C LEU A 162 14.08 7.38 7.24
N SER A 163 13.98 8.29 6.30
CA SER A 163 12.72 8.95 5.95
C SER A 163 11.79 7.98 5.23
N ILE A 164 10.52 7.94 5.64
CA ILE A 164 9.46 7.31 4.85
C ILE A 164 8.86 8.41 3.98
N ASN A 165 8.93 8.26 2.67
CA ASN A 165 8.46 9.28 1.75
C ASN A 165 7.57 8.69 0.65
N ASN A 166 8.13 7.97 -0.31
CA ASN A 166 7.37 7.39 -1.41
C ASN A 166 6.50 6.23 -0.95
N TYR A 167 5.22 6.29 -1.25
CA TYR A 167 4.30 5.21 -0.92
C TYR A 167 3.21 5.02 -1.98
N ALA A 168 2.58 3.85 -1.96
CA ALA A 168 1.29 3.63 -2.58
C ALA A 168 0.37 2.84 -1.65
N CYS A 169 -0.92 2.85 -1.95
CA CYS A 169 -1.89 2.07 -1.19
C CYS A 169 -3.03 1.56 -2.06
N SER A 170 -3.66 0.47 -1.60
CA SER A 170 -4.89 -0.06 -2.18
C SER A 170 -5.70 -0.85 -1.16
N GLY A 171 -6.99 -1.07 -1.46
CA GLY A 171 -7.87 -1.87 -0.62
C GLY A 171 -7.62 -3.36 -0.74
N GLU A 172 -7.93 -4.10 0.32
CA GLU A 172 -7.98 -5.56 0.35
C GLU A 172 -9.04 -6.13 -0.59
N LEU A 173 -10.20 -5.44 -0.68
CA LEU A 173 -11.40 -5.93 -1.35
C LEU A 173 -11.74 -5.11 -2.59
N ASP A 174 -12.22 -5.80 -3.62
CA ASP A 174 -12.91 -5.19 -4.75
C ASP A 174 -14.19 -4.52 -4.26
N GLY A 175 -14.36 -3.24 -4.56
CA GLY A 175 -15.47 -2.42 -4.07
C GLY A 175 -16.84 -2.89 -4.56
N ARG A 176 -16.90 -3.52 -5.74
CA ARG A 176 -18.13 -3.98 -6.38
C ARG A 176 -18.57 -5.35 -5.91
N THR A 177 -17.64 -6.28 -5.78
CA THR A 177 -17.93 -7.68 -5.45
C THR A 177 -17.76 -7.99 -3.96
N GLY A 178 -16.89 -7.27 -3.27
CA GLY A 178 -16.49 -7.57 -1.89
C GLY A 178 -15.56 -8.78 -1.77
N ASP A 179 -15.11 -9.35 -2.88
CA ASP A 179 -14.09 -10.38 -2.88
C ASP A 179 -12.69 -9.77 -2.69
N ARG A 180 -11.67 -10.59 -2.41
CA ARG A 180 -10.30 -10.10 -2.38
C ARG A 180 -9.91 -9.50 -3.73
N ASN A 181 -9.31 -8.33 -3.69
CA ASN A 181 -8.82 -7.63 -4.88
C ASN A 181 -7.83 -8.49 -5.66
N GLY A 182 -7.84 -8.32 -6.99
CA GLY A 182 -6.80 -8.86 -7.87
C GLY A 182 -5.51 -8.03 -7.81
N ILE A 183 -4.55 -8.43 -8.65
CA ILE A 183 -3.26 -7.71 -8.74
C ILE A 183 -3.35 -6.41 -9.56
N GLY A 184 -4.48 -6.09 -10.20
CA GLY A 184 -4.60 -5.00 -11.16
C GLY A 184 -4.24 -3.63 -10.58
N THR A 185 -5.02 -3.14 -9.61
CA THR A 185 -4.79 -1.86 -8.93
C THR A 185 -3.41 -1.81 -8.31
N LEU A 186 -3.00 -2.89 -7.64
CA LEU A 186 -1.68 -2.99 -7.03
C LEU A 186 -0.54 -2.81 -8.05
N CYS A 187 -0.63 -3.47 -9.21
CA CYS A 187 0.38 -3.35 -10.26
C CYS A 187 0.33 -1.97 -10.94
N HIS A 188 -0.84 -1.33 -11.00
CA HIS A 188 -1.00 0.02 -11.50
C HIS A 188 -0.26 1.02 -10.59
N GLU A 189 -0.60 1.05 -9.30
CA GLU A 189 0.03 1.96 -8.34
C GLU A 189 1.54 1.70 -8.18
N PHE A 190 1.95 0.43 -8.17
CA PHE A 190 3.37 0.10 -8.16
C PHE A 190 4.07 0.46 -9.48
N GLY A 191 3.35 0.49 -10.60
CA GLY A 191 3.84 1.00 -11.87
C GLY A 191 4.26 2.47 -11.78
N HIS A 192 3.48 3.30 -11.09
CA HIS A 192 3.84 4.70 -10.85
C HIS A 192 5.13 4.84 -10.03
N VAL A 193 5.35 3.96 -9.05
CA VAL A 193 6.62 3.90 -8.31
C VAL A 193 7.81 3.64 -9.21
N LEU A 194 7.62 2.83 -10.25
CA LEU A 194 8.64 2.56 -11.26
C LEU A 194 8.76 3.67 -12.31
N GLY A 195 8.03 4.79 -12.14
CA GLY A 195 8.06 5.95 -13.04
C GLY A 195 7.19 5.81 -14.29
N LEU A 196 6.27 4.85 -14.33
CA LEU A 196 5.34 4.69 -15.44
C LEU A 196 4.18 5.70 -15.30
N PRO A 197 3.79 6.41 -16.35
CA PRO A 197 2.60 7.27 -16.34
C PRO A 197 1.31 6.43 -16.48
N ASP A 198 0.17 7.09 -16.33
CA ASP A 198 -1.11 6.53 -16.72
C ASP A 198 -1.15 6.26 -18.24
N PHE A 199 -1.69 5.11 -18.62
CA PHE A 199 -1.82 4.66 -20.01
C PHE A 199 -3.26 4.66 -20.52
N TYR A 200 -4.18 5.35 -19.83
CA TYR A 200 -5.57 5.49 -20.24
C TYR A 200 -5.87 6.96 -20.57
N ASP A 201 -6.80 7.17 -21.53
CA ASP A 201 -7.30 8.49 -21.87
C ASP A 201 -8.19 9.00 -20.71
N THR A 202 -7.94 10.25 -20.29
CA THR A 202 -8.74 10.97 -19.28
C THR A 202 -9.74 11.93 -19.92
#